data_9f810077d4e817276c2ae658912e8119
#
_entry.id   9f810077d4e817276c2ae658912e8119
#
_cell.length_a   1.000
_cell.length_b   1.000
_cell.length_c   1.000
_cell.angle_alpha   90.00
_cell.angle_beta   90.00
_cell.angle_gamma   90.00
#
_symmetry.space_group_name_H-M   'P 1'
#
loop_
_entity.id
_entity.type
_entity.pdbx_description
1 polymer ?
#
loop_
_entity_poly.entity_id
_entity_poly.type
_entity_poly.pdbx_seq_one_letter_code
_entity_poly.pdbx_strand_id
1 'polypeptide(L)'
;MNNLRLASAALALAISTAVAAQPQVPACVAQSGYTPICGMAPPEDLELSPDAGFLFLSTTPGLAASHQSRLRVMELASRAVSDMVIERQATPGWGEPSCEAPQGAVGAHGIHLSRRADGRSQLLVVNHNGREAVEFFEPINDGKSWKAVWRGCVESQDGTMLNDVAATPDGGFVVTAMFSFSAMKDDPRLEKLLDGRATGHLLAWHASEGLRRLPDSEAPAPNGIQVSQDGQSVWFAAWPGSGIWHYDLQQQKVMSKIVLGFMPDNLTWTTDGQLLTAGVPDAQTFRRCFLSHNEFCPSATVVALIDPRNGTSRELLRAQEGALYGASTALQVGRDVFVGAFAGDRMLLLPDAIPSL
;
A
#
# COMPACT_ATOMS: atom_id res chain seq x y z
N MET A 1 82.08 26.07 22.20
CA MET A 1 81.07 25.07 22.58
C MET A 1 79.72 25.71 22.43
N ASN A 2 79.10 25.51 21.22
CA ASN A 2 77.78 26.08 20.88
C ASN A 2 76.68 25.07 21.06
N ASN A 3 75.77 25.36 21.99
CA ASN A 3 74.56 24.55 22.17
C ASN A 3 73.43 25.06 21.26
N LEU A 4 73.11 24.32 20.22
CA LEU A 4 71.93 24.50 19.37
C LEU A 4 70.75 23.88 20.10
N ARG A 5 69.72 24.65 20.45
CA ARG A 5 68.41 24.15 20.91
C ARG A 5 67.49 24.01 19.70
N LEU A 6 67.12 22.81 19.38
CA LEU A 6 66.03 22.49 18.40
C LEU A 6 64.69 22.71 19.09
N ALA A 7 63.88 23.62 18.58
CA ALA A 7 62.53 23.82 18.97
C ALA A 7 61.63 22.93 18.07
N SER A 8 60.95 21.92 18.64
CA SER A 8 59.95 21.09 17.96
C SER A 8 58.62 21.82 17.96
N ALA A 9 58.16 22.26 16.80
CA ALA A 9 56.78 22.75 16.64
C ALA A 9 55.83 21.57 16.42
N ALA A 10 54.92 21.32 17.38
CA ALA A 10 53.84 20.35 17.20
C ALA A 10 52.70 21.02 16.46
N LEU A 11 52.43 20.53 15.25
CA LEU A 11 51.28 20.94 14.43
C LEU A 11 50.05 20.15 14.86
N ALA A 12 49.13 20.78 15.61
CA ALA A 12 47.86 20.18 15.97
C ALA A 12 46.89 20.23 14.80
N LEU A 13 46.61 19.08 14.18
CA LEU A 13 45.55 18.94 13.18
C LEU A 13 44.19 18.91 13.87
N ALA A 14 43.40 19.97 13.75
CA ALA A 14 42.00 19.97 14.18
C ALA A 14 41.18 19.22 13.14
N ILE A 15 40.77 18.00 13.46
CA ILE A 15 39.81 17.22 12.67
C ILE A 15 38.43 17.76 13.01
N SER A 16 37.86 18.59 12.16
CA SER A 16 36.44 18.98 12.21
C SER A 16 35.62 17.81 11.75
N THR A 17 35.00 17.08 12.71
CA THR A 17 33.96 16.11 12.41
C THR A 17 32.69 16.88 12.01
N ALA A 18 32.38 16.92 10.72
CA ALA A 18 31.08 17.38 10.25
C ALA A 18 30.02 16.37 10.75
N VAL A 19 29.30 16.73 11.79
CA VAL A 19 28.09 16.01 12.20
C VAL A 19 27.08 16.24 11.05
N ALA A 20 26.80 15.19 10.29
CA ALA A 20 25.70 15.22 9.32
C ALA A 20 24.42 15.59 10.08
N ALA A 21 23.79 16.71 9.72
CA ALA A 21 22.52 17.10 10.27
C ALA A 21 21.51 15.96 9.99
N GLN A 22 20.88 15.43 11.05
CA GLN A 22 19.78 14.49 10.88
C GLN A 22 18.70 15.20 10.07
N PRO A 23 18.06 14.51 9.07
CA PRO A 23 16.96 15.09 8.33
C PRO A 23 15.87 15.50 9.33
N GLN A 24 15.55 16.80 9.36
CA GLN A 24 14.46 17.29 10.20
C GLN A 24 13.15 16.78 9.63
N VAL A 25 12.40 16.03 10.43
CA VAL A 25 11.03 15.63 10.08
C VAL A 25 10.21 16.90 9.93
N PRO A 26 9.57 17.17 8.77
CA PRO A 26 8.76 18.36 8.58
C PRO A 26 7.67 18.48 9.65
N ALA A 27 7.40 19.70 10.08
CA ALA A 27 6.36 19.97 11.07
C ALA A 27 4.99 19.46 10.59
N CYS A 28 4.18 18.96 11.52
CA CYS A 28 2.81 18.52 11.26
C CYS A 28 1.86 19.72 11.17
N VAL A 29 1.98 20.51 10.12
CA VAL A 29 1.19 21.71 9.89
C VAL A 29 0.58 21.72 8.50
N ALA A 30 -0.63 22.26 8.37
CA ALA A 30 -1.32 22.38 7.09
C ALA A 30 -0.47 23.16 6.08
N GLN A 31 -0.51 22.72 4.84
CA GLN A 31 0.12 23.33 3.69
C GLN A 31 -0.94 23.68 2.64
N SER A 32 -0.54 24.42 1.59
CA SER A 32 -1.44 24.65 0.47
C SER A 32 -1.81 23.33 -0.21
N GLY A 33 -3.09 22.99 -0.21
CA GLY A 33 -3.65 21.79 -0.86
C GLY A 33 -3.69 20.53 0.00
N TYR A 34 -3.07 20.49 1.19
CA TYR A 34 -3.16 19.34 2.08
C TYR A 34 -2.94 19.65 3.56
N THR A 35 -3.45 18.80 4.42
CA THR A 35 -3.22 18.80 5.86
C THR A 35 -2.65 17.46 6.29
N PRO A 36 -1.43 17.40 6.90
CA PRO A 36 -0.91 16.14 7.44
C PRO A 36 -1.64 15.74 8.73
N ILE A 37 -1.85 14.45 8.90
CA ILE A 37 -2.36 13.80 10.11
C ILE A 37 -1.23 12.91 10.61
N CYS A 38 -0.56 13.32 11.70
CA CYS A 38 0.71 12.74 12.13
C CYS A 38 0.58 11.90 13.41
N GLY A 39 1.68 11.21 13.76
CA GLY A 39 1.79 10.45 15.02
C GLY A 39 1.19 9.05 14.93
N MET A 40 1.17 8.47 13.73
CA MET A 40 0.70 7.11 13.49
C MET A 40 1.76 6.28 12.76
N ALA A 41 1.69 4.94 12.87
CA ALA A 41 2.43 4.07 11.95
C ALA A 41 1.94 4.29 10.51
N PRO A 42 2.82 4.18 9.49
CA PRO A 42 2.47 4.50 8.12
C PRO A 42 1.30 3.64 7.63
N PRO A 43 0.14 4.27 7.28
CA PRO A 43 -1.01 3.56 6.75
C PRO A 43 -0.78 3.30 5.26
N GLU A 44 -0.49 2.05 4.94
CA GLU A 44 -0.12 1.64 3.59
C GLU A 44 -1.34 1.56 2.69
N ASP A 45 -2.47 1.03 3.21
CA ASP A 45 -3.72 0.96 2.49
C ASP A 45 -4.91 1.37 3.35
N LEU A 46 -6.01 1.82 2.71
CA LEU A 46 -7.14 2.50 3.34
C LEU A 46 -8.47 1.98 2.79
N GLU A 47 -9.42 1.72 3.69
CA GLU A 47 -10.81 1.44 3.33
C GLU A 47 -11.79 2.23 4.19
N LEU A 48 -12.89 2.72 3.59
CA LEU A 48 -13.94 3.42 4.33
C LEU A 48 -14.86 2.42 5.02
N SER A 49 -15.10 2.58 6.31
CA SER A 49 -16.00 1.71 7.05
C SER A 49 -17.44 1.74 6.50
N PRO A 50 -18.24 0.66 6.70
CA PRO A 50 -19.62 0.60 6.18
C PRO A 50 -20.55 1.70 6.67
N ASP A 51 -20.28 2.29 7.84
CA ASP A 51 -21.02 3.42 8.41
C ASP A 51 -20.45 4.79 8.03
N ALA A 52 -19.40 4.81 7.22
CA ALA A 52 -18.68 5.99 6.75
C ALA A 52 -18.16 6.93 7.88
N GLY A 53 -18.05 6.42 9.11
CA GLY A 53 -17.52 7.16 10.25
C GLY A 53 -16.04 6.91 10.53
N PHE A 54 -15.46 5.88 9.91
CA PHE A 54 -14.09 5.42 10.19
C PHE A 54 -13.35 5.04 8.92
N LEU A 55 -12.02 5.07 8.99
CA LEU A 55 -11.14 4.40 8.02
C LEU A 55 -10.55 3.14 8.65
N PHE A 56 -10.58 2.03 7.92
CA PHE A 56 -9.75 0.87 8.20
C PHE A 56 -8.40 1.09 7.55
N LEU A 57 -7.34 0.79 8.27
CA LEU A 57 -5.96 1.03 7.86
C LEU A 57 -5.19 -0.28 7.95
N SER A 58 -4.44 -0.62 6.93
CA SER A 58 -3.29 -1.50 7.09
C SER A 58 -2.06 -0.65 7.38
N THR A 59 -1.19 -1.09 8.29
CA THR A 59 0.06 -0.39 8.55
C THR A 59 1.25 -1.29 8.30
N THR A 60 2.31 -0.74 7.73
CA THR A 60 3.55 -1.46 7.41
C THR A 60 4.62 -1.23 8.48
N PRO A 61 5.70 -2.05 8.48
CA PRO A 61 6.86 -1.82 9.34
C PRO A 61 7.60 -0.52 9.04
N GLY A 62 7.39 0.09 7.88
CA GLY A 62 8.16 1.21 7.37
C GLY A 62 9.54 0.77 6.85
N LEU A 63 10.29 1.71 6.28
CA LEU A 63 11.63 1.43 5.70
C LEU A 63 12.68 1.07 6.76
N ALA A 64 12.55 1.60 7.98
CA ALA A 64 13.43 1.30 9.11
C ALA A 64 12.97 0.10 9.94
N ALA A 65 11.89 -0.58 9.54
CA ALA A 65 11.22 -1.63 10.32
C ALA A 65 10.92 -1.20 11.78
N SER A 66 10.56 0.07 11.97
CA SER A 66 10.32 0.69 13.27
C SER A 66 8.93 0.43 13.82
N HIS A 67 8.02 -0.08 13.00
CA HIS A 67 6.64 -0.37 13.34
C HIS A 67 6.31 -1.86 13.16
N GLN A 68 5.11 -2.24 13.54
CA GLN A 68 4.55 -3.57 13.27
C GLN A 68 3.39 -3.43 12.29
N SER A 69 3.32 -4.33 11.31
CA SER A 69 2.12 -4.42 10.45
C SER A 69 0.91 -4.78 11.29
N ARG A 70 -0.17 -4.02 11.13
CA ARG A 70 -1.43 -4.21 11.88
C ARG A 70 -2.62 -3.74 11.07
N LEU A 71 -3.79 -4.28 11.42
CA LEU A 71 -5.07 -3.66 11.09
C LEU A 71 -5.41 -2.62 12.17
N ARG A 72 -5.70 -1.40 11.74
CA ARG A 72 -6.08 -0.29 12.58
C ARG A 72 -7.36 0.35 12.12
N VAL A 73 -7.94 1.16 12.98
CA VAL A 73 -9.11 1.97 12.68
C VAL A 73 -8.87 3.41 13.11
N MET A 74 -9.22 4.37 12.26
CA MET A 74 -9.20 5.80 12.56
C MET A 74 -10.63 6.33 12.54
N GLU A 75 -11.05 6.97 13.61
CA GLU A 75 -12.31 7.71 13.63
C GLU A 75 -12.16 9.02 12.84
N LEU A 76 -13.02 9.25 11.86
CA LEU A 76 -12.91 10.42 10.98
C LEU A 76 -13.13 11.76 11.70
N ALA A 77 -14.00 11.78 12.70
CA ALA A 77 -14.34 12.99 13.44
C ALA A 77 -13.20 13.48 14.34
N SER A 78 -12.59 12.55 15.11
CA SER A 78 -11.57 12.87 16.10
C SER A 78 -10.14 12.69 15.60
N ARG A 79 -9.94 11.95 14.49
CA ARG A 79 -8.64 11.49 13.97
C ARG A 79 -7.92 10.52 14.93
N ALA A 80 -8.61 10.01 15.92
CA ALA A 80 -8.04 9.03 16.84
C ALA A 80 -7.85 7.69 16.14
N VAL A 81 -6.65 7.10 16.29
CA VAL A 81 -6.27 5.81 15.70
C VAL A 81 -6.13 4.79 16.82
N SER A 82 -6.69 3.60 16.61
CA SER A 82 -6.54 2.45 17.51
C SER A 82 -6.32 1.16 16.73
N ASP A 83 -5.75 0.14 17.39
CA ASP A 83 -5.63 -1.19 16.81
C ASP A 83 -7.03 -1.84 16.74
N MET A 84 -7.35 -2.54 15.66
CA MET A 84 -8.54 -3.38 15.59
C MET A 84 -8.32 -4.64 16.43
N VAL A 85 -9.29 -4.96 17.29
CA VAL A 85 -9.26 -6.22 18.04
C VAL A 85 -9.55 -7.36 17.07
N ILE A 86 -8.63 -8.34 17.00
CA ILE A 86 -8.78 -9.52 16.15
C ILE A 86 -9.36 -10.66 16.96
N GLU A 87 -10.56 -11.10 16.62
CA GLU A 87 -11.19 -12.32 17.11
C GLU A 87 -11.07 -13.42 16.05
N ARG A 88 -11.03 -14.70 16.46
CA ARG A 88 -10.89 -15.83 15.54
C ARG A 88 -12.09 -16.76 15.65
N GLN A 89 -12.90 -16.81 14.59
CA GLN A 89 -14.08 -17.66 14.51
C GLN A 89 -14.28 -18.11 13.06
N ALA A 90 -13.67 -19.23 12.71
CA ALA A 90 -13.82 -19.83 11.39
C ALA A 90 -15.29 -19.99 11.01
N THR A 91 -15.62 -19.70 9.76
CA THR A 91 -16.99 -19.78 9.24
C THR A 91 -16.96 -20.45 7.87
N PRO A 92 -17.75 -21.53 7.64
CA PRO A 92 -17.84 -22.17 6.34
C PRO A 92 -18.18 -21.18 5.22
N GLY A 93 -17.53 -21.32 4.07
CA GLY A 93 -17.72 -20.45 2.90
C GLY A 93 -16.94 -19.13 2.95
N TRP A 94 -16.01 -18.98 3.91
CA TRP A 94 -15.05 -17.87 3.97
C TRP A 94 -13.64 -18.42 3.74
N GLY A 95 -13.19 -18.47 2.49
CA GLY A 95 -11.89 -19.01 2.10
C GLY A 95 -11.88 -20.54 1.97
N GLU A 96 -10.67 -21.10 2.01
CA GLU A 96 -10.44 -22.54 1.88
C GLU A 96 -10.76 -23.28 3.18
N PRO A 97 -11.46 -24.42 3.13
CA PRO A 97 -11.84 -25.17 4.34
C PRO A 97 -10.67 -25.67 5.18
N SER A 98 -9.52 -25.90 4.54
CA SER A 98 -8.28 -26.36 5.18
C SER A 98 -7.42 -25.25 5.74
N CYS A 99 -7.75 -23.98 5.47
CA CYS A 99 -6.93 -22.86 5.91
C CYS A 99 -7.19 -22.54 7.38
N GLU A 100 -6.15 -22.64 8.21
CA GLU A 100 -6.23 -22.40 9.65
C GLU A 100 -6.01 -20.92 9.99
N ALA A 101 -6.54 -20.50 11.16
CA ALA A 101 -6.31 -19.15 11.66
C ALA A 101 -4.83 -18.87 11.93
N PRO A 102 -4.33 -17.64 11.62
CA PRO A 102 -2.94 -17.29 11.91
C PRO A 102 -2.69 -17.36 13.43
N GLN A 103 -1.55 -17.96 13.83
CA GLN A 103 -1.22 -18.15 15.24
C GLN A 103 -0.74 -16.85 15.94
N GLY A 104 -0.32 -15.85 15.16
CA GLY A 104 0.24 -14.59 15.65
C GLY A 104 -0.55 -13.36 15.21
N ALA A 105 0.12 -12.23 15.23
CA ALA A 105 -0.39 -10.99 14.64
C ALA A 105 -0.51 -11.14 13.13
N VAL A 106 -1.48 -10.46 12.53
CA VAL A 106 -1.62 -10.37 11.08
C VAL A 106 -0.65 -9.33 10.55
N GLY A 107 0.18 -9.71 9.58
CA GLY A 107 1.08 -8.80 8.87
C GLY A 107 0.34 -8.14 7.72
N ALA A 108 -0.61 -7.26 8.05
CA ALA A 108 -1.51 -6.64 7.09
C ALA A 108 -0.75 -5.78 6.07
N HIS A 109 -1.14 -5.90 4.77
CA HIS A 109 -0.68 -5.09 3.63
C HIS A 109 -1.90 -4.58 2.87
N GLY A 110 -2.09 -4.91 1.58
CA GLY A 110 -3.29 -4.53 0.84
C GLY A 110 -4.59 -5.01 1.51
N ILE A 111 -5.61 -4.18 1.51
CA ILE A 111 -6.91 -4.47 2.13
C ILE A 111 -8.05 -4.10 1.18
N HIS A 112 -9.14 -4.87 1.21
CA HIS A 112 -10.32 -4.55 0.40
C HIS A 112 -11.61 -4.84 1.14
N LEU A 113 -12.45 -3.82 1.30
CA LEU A 113 -13.77 -3.95 1.92
C LEU A 113 -14.84 -4.22 0.87
N SER A 114 -15.59 -5.27 1.04
CA SER A 114 -16.69 -5.65 0.16
C SER A 114 -17.91 -6.10 0.95
N ARG A 115 -19.02 -6.32 0.25
CA ARG A 115 -20.24 -6.90 0.82
C ARG A 115 -20.48 -8.27 0.19
N ARG A 116 -20.66 -9.27 1.03
CA ARG A 116 -21.01 -10.64 0.61
C ARG A 116 -22.48 -10.75 0.20
N ALA A 117 -22.81 -11.82 -0.52
CA ALA A 117 -24.19 -12.09 -0.96
C ALA A 117 -25.17 -12.26 0.21
N ASP A 118 -24.71 -12.67 1.40
CA ASP A 118 -25.51 -12.77 2.62
C ASP A 118 -25.70 -11.42 3.36
N GLY A 119 -25.18 -10.33 2.78
CA GLY A 119 -25.29 -8.98 3.31
C GLY A 119 -24.24 -8.60 4.36
N ARG A 120 -23.36 -9.53 4.79
CA ARG A 120 -22.28 -9.25 5.73
C ARG A 120 -21.15 -8.48 5.04
N SER A 121 -20.50 -7.59 5.78
CA SER A 121 -19.27 -6.94 5.32
C SER A 121 -18.11 -7.94 5.39
N GLN A 122 -17.21 -7.85 4.40
CA GLN A 122 -16.01 -8.66 4.30
C GLN A 122 -14.82 -7.73 4.07
N LEU A 123 -13.80 -7.82 4.92
CA LEU A 123 -12.52 -7.19 4.72
C LEU A 123 -11.52 -8.29 4.34
N LEU A 124 -11.08 -8.27 3.09
CA LEU A 124 -9.95 -9.08 2.63
C LEU A 124 -8.66 -8.39 3.04
N VAL A 125 -7.67 -9.17 3.46
CA VAL A 125 -6.39 -8.65 3.95
C VAL A 125 -5.26 -9.53 3.44
N VAL A 126 -4.33 -8.97 2.70
CA VAL A 126 -3.05 -9.62 2.40
C VAL A 126 -2.23 -9.71 3.67
N ASN A 127 -1.77 -10.91 4.01
CA ASN A 127 -1.00 -11.20 5.22
C ASN A 127 0.37 -11.78 4.88
N HIS A 128 1.44 -11.16 5.42
CA HIS A 128 2.82 -11.60 5.26
C HIS A 128 3.41 -12.27 6.52
N ASN A 129 2.69 -12.26 7.64
CA ASN A 129 3.23 -12.80 8.87
C ASN A 129 3.02 -14.31 8.98
N GLY A 130 4.11 -15.05 8.89
CA GLY A 130 4.12 -16.52 8.98
C GLY A 130 3.71 -17.24 7.70
N ARG A 131 3.02 -16.58 6.77
CA ARG A 131 2.60 -17.12 5.46
C ARG A 131 2.19 -15.99 4.53
N GLU A 132 2.16 -16.27 3.24
CA GLU A 132 1.51 -15.45 2.24
C GLU A 132 0.06 -15.91 2.07
N ALA A 133 -0.90 -15.07 2.45
CA ALA A 133 -2.31 -15.45 2.41
C ALA A 133 -3.20 -14.23 2.19
N VAL A 134 -4.41 -14.47 1.65
CA VAL A 134 -5.54 -13.56 1.77
C VAL A 134 -6.41 -14.02 2.93
N GLU A 135 -6.45 -13.23 3.98
CA GLU A 135 -7.27 -13.46 5.17
C GLU A 135 -8.64 -12.82 5.00
N PHE A 136 -9.69 -13.50 5.46
CA PHE A 136 -11.06 -13.00 5.39
C PHE A 136 -11.51 -12.58 6.78
N PHE A 137 -11.78 -11.31 6.95
CA PHE A 137 -12.34 -10.75 8.18
C PHE A 137 -13.75 -10.24 7.98
N GLU A 138 -14.59 -10.41 8.99
CA GLU A 138 -15.85 -9.69 9.13
C GLU A 138 -15.60 -8.49 10.06
N PRO A 139 -15.64 -7.25 9.56
CA PRO A 139 -15.56 -6.08 10.42
C PRO A 139 -16.92 -5.90 11.14
N ILE A 140 -16.89 -5.84 12.47
CA ILE A 140 -18.06 -5.69 13.30
C ILE A 140 -17.90 -4.47 14.22
N ASN A 141 -18.88 -3.55 14.19
CA ASN A 141 -18.97 -2.45 15.14
C ASN A 141 -19.90 -2.87 16.30
N ASP A 142 -19.36 -2.90 17.51
CA ASP A 142 -20.12 -3.24 18.72
C ASP A 142 -20.74 -1.99 19.41
N GLY A 143 -20.70 -0.84 18.75
CA GLY A 143 -21.14 0.46 19.26
C GLY A 143 -20.10 1.19 20.11
N LYS A 144 -18.93 0.58 20.33
CA LYS A 144 -17.80 1.17 21.04
C LYS A 144 -16.53 1.21 20.20
N SER A 145 -16.30 0.16 19.40
CA SER A 145 -15.13 0.02 18.54
C SER A 145 -15.40 -0.96 17.42
N TRP A 146 -14.56 -0.89 16.38
CA TRP A 146 -14.51 -1.87 15.32
C TRP A 146 -13.62 -3.05 15.71
N LYS A 147 -14.11 -4.26 15.45
CA LYS A 147 -13.37 -5.52 15.59
C LYS A 147 -13.23 -6.17 14.22
N ALA A 148 -12.15 -6.90 14.00
CA ALA A 148 -11.94 -7.75 12.84
C ALA A 148 -12.11 -9.22 13.26
N VAL A 149 -13.24 -9.84 12.94
CA VAL A 149 -13.48 -11.24 13.23
C VAL A 149 -12.97 -12.09 12.08
N TRP A 150 -11.87 -12.80 12.27
CA TRP A 150 -11.31 -13.70 11.28
C TRP A 150 -12.28 -14.85 11.00
N ARG A 151 -12.58 -15.09 9.72
CA ARG A 151 -13.57 -16.08 9.27
C ARG A 151 -12.93 -17.21 8.47
N GLY A 152 -11.82 -17.00 7.80
CA GLY A 152 -11.14 -17.95 6.95
C GLY A 152 -9.98 -17.31 6.20
N CYS A 153 -9.36 -18.07 5.32
CA CYS A 153 -8.24 -17.62 4.51
C CYS A 153 -8.07 -18.43 3.23
N VAL A 154 -7.23 -17.92 2.35
CA VAL A 154 -6.66 -18.62 1.20
C VAL A 154 -5.15 -18.42 1.22
N GLU A 155 -4.39 -19.49 1.38
CA GLU A 155 -2.94 -19.45 1.45
C GLU A 155 -2.34 -19.58 0.03
N SER A 156 -1.38 -18.71 -0.29
CA SER A 156 -0.62 -18.81 -1.54
C SER A 156 0.58 -19.73 -1.37
N GLN A 157 0.70 -20.72 -2.25
CA GLN A 157 1.83 -21.65 -2.33
C GLN A 157 2.74 -21.35 -3.53
N ASP A 158 2.53 -20.23 -4.18
CA ASP A 158 3.19 -19.91 -5.45
C ASP A 158 4.64 -19.36 -5.27
N GLY A 159 5.04 -19.08 -4.02
CA GLY A 159 6.39 -18.61 -3.69
C GLY A 159 6.63 -17.14 -4.08
N THR A 160 5.54 -16.38 -4.26
CA THR A 160 5.55 -14.95 -4.55
C THR A 160 5.03 -14.14 -3.38
N MET A 161 5.51 -12.93 -3.24
CA MET A 161 4.95 -11.93 -2.33
C MET A 161 3.64 -11.42 -2.92
N LEU A 162 2.55 -11.59 -2.21
CA LEU A 162 1.29 -10.91 -2.52
C LEU A 162 1.42 -9.42 -2.19
N ASN A 163 0.59 -8.56 -2.81
CA ASN A 163 0.64 -7.13 -2.49
C ASN A 163 -0.76 -6.61 -2.15
N ASP A 164 -1.68 -6.56 -3.10
CA ASP A 164 -3.02 -6.02 -2.89
C ASP A 164 -4.10 -6.95 -3.46
N VAL A 165 -5.32 -6.85 -2.95
CA VAL A 165 -6.43 -7.76 -3.23
C VAL A 165 -7.72 -7.00 -3.51
N ALA A 166 -8.52 -7.47 -4.47
CA ALA A 166 -9.85 -6.95 -4.75
C ALA A 166 -10.87 -8.08 -4.85
N ALA A 167 -12.00 -7.95 -4.16
CA ALA A 167 -13.09 -8.91 -4.23
C ALA A 167 -13.77 -8.90 -5.60
N THR A 168 -14.22 -10.07 -6.06
CA THR A 168 -15.09 -10.20 -7.23
C THR A 168 -16.56 -10.35 -6.82
N PRO A 169 -17.52 -9.89 -7.65
CA PRO A 169 -18.96 -9.94 -7.31
C PRO A 169 -19.51 -11.35 -7.08
N ASP A 170 -18.86 -12.37 -7.63
CA ASP A 170 -19.23 -13.79 -7.47
C ASP A 170 -18.77 -14.42 -6.15
N GLY A 171 -18.11 -13.64 -5.28
CA GLY A 171 -17.64 -14.08 -3.96
C GLY A 171 -16.20 -14.59 -3.93
N GLY A 172 -15.47 -14.44 -5.05
CA GLY A 172 -14.03 -14.68 -5.14
C GLY A 172 -13.20 -13.41 -4.90
N PHE A 173 -11.95 -13.45 -5.32
CA PHE A 173 -11.04 -12.29 -5.36
C PHE A 173 -9.97 -12.43 -6.45
N VAL A 174 -9.37 -11.30 -6.81
CA VAL A 174 -8.10 -11.24 -7.56
C VAL A 174 -7.06 -10.58 -6.65
N VAL A 175 -5.84 -11.08 -6.68
CA VAL A 175 -4.72 -10.59 -5.87
C VAL A 175 -3.47 -10.43 -6.73
N THR A 176 -2.71 -9.39 -6.49
CA THR A 176 -1.41 -9.18 -7.14
C THR A 176 -0.32 -10.00 -6.46
N ALA A 177 0.42 -10.78 -7.25
CA ALA A 177 1.66 -11.47 -6.86
C ALA A 177 2.83 -10.65 -7.41
N MET A 178 3.44 -9.81 -6.57
CA MET A 178 4.33 -8.72 -6.98
C MET A 178 5.67 -9.20 -7.53
N PHE A 179 6.28 -10.17 -6.83
CA PHE A 179 7.55 -10.77 -7.22
C PHE A 179 7.78 -12.10 -6.52
N SER A 180 8.65 -12.93 -7.10
CA SER A 180 9.10 -14.19 -6.47
C SER A 180 10.13 -13.91 -5.37
N PHE A 181 9.98 -14.52 -4.19
CA PHE A 181 10.95 -14.44 -3.11
C PHE A 181 12.35 -14.90 -3.50
N SER A 182 12.46 -15.92 -4.38
CA SER A 182 13.75 -16.37 -4.89
C SER A 182 14.41 -15.29 -5.75
N ALA A 183 13.65 -14.63 -6.63
CA ALA A 183 14.19 -13.57 -7.47
C ALA A 183 14.66 -12.36 -6.64
N MET A 184 13.94 -11.99 -5.58
CA MET A 184 14.32 -10.89 -4.68
C MET A 184 15.60 -11.21 -3.89
N LYS A 185 15.80 -12.45 -3.48
CA LYS A 185 17.03 -12.86 -2.80
C LYS A 185 18.27 -12.62 -3.69
N ASP A 186 18.11 -12.75 -5.01
CA ASP A 186 19.15 -12.54 -6.00
C ASP A 186 19.23 -11.09 -6.52
N ASP A 187 18.38 -10.19 -5.99
CA ASP A 187 18.31 -8.77 -6.37
C ASP A 187 18.30 -7.82 -5.15
N PRO A 188 19.28 -7.89 -4.24
CA PRO A 188 19.26 -7.13 -2.99
C PRO A 188 19.32 -5.61 -3.21
N ARG A 189 19.61 -5.16 -4.43
CA ARG A 189 19.64 -3.73 -4.81
C ARG A 189 18.42 -3.30 -5.62
N LEU A 190 17.44 -4.17 -5.78
CA LEU A 190 16.20 -3.93 -6.52
C LEU A 190 16.42 -3.53 -8.00
N GLU A 191 17.52 -3.95 -8.60
CA GLU A 191 17.86 -3.55 -9.98
C GLU A 191 16.90 -4.16 -10.99
N LYS A 192 16.59 -5.46 -10.81
CA LYS A 192 15.66 -6.18 -11.67
C LYS A 192 14.21 -5.86 -11.36
N LEU A 193 13.88 -5.62 -10.08
CA LEU A 193 12.52 -5.25 -9.68
C LEU A 193 12.12 -3.90 -10.30
N LEU A 194 13.05 -2.96 -10.37
CA LEU A 194 12.79 -1.57 -10.74
C LEU A 194 13.11 -1.21 -12.22
N ASP A 195 13.57 -2.17 -13.04
CA ASP A 195 13.93 -1.90 -14.44
C ASP A 195 12.74 -2.00 -15.42
N GLY A 196 11.53 -2.26 -14.91
CA GLY A 196 10.30 -2.32 -15.70
C GLY A 196 10.04 -3.68 -16.37
N ARG A 197 10.88 -4.69 -16.13
CA ARG A 197 10.57 -6.06 -16.56
C ARG A 197 9.40 -6.67 -15.78
N ALA A 198 8.74 -7.66 -16.34
CA ALA A 198 7.75 -8.44 -15.61
C ALA A 198 8.44 -9.24 -14.48
N THR A 199 7.99 -9.04 -13.25
CA THR A 199 8.47 -9.73 -12.04
C THR A 199 7.38 -10.48 -11.30
N GLY A 200 6.11 -10.18 -11.63
CA GLY A 200 4.92 -10.74 -11.00
C GLY A 200 3.77 -10.97 -11.98
N HIS A 201 2.63 -11.33 -11.43
CA HIS A 201 1.42 -11.69 -12.18
C HIS A 201 0.17 -11.53 -11.30
N LEU A 202 -1.00 -11.82 -11.84
CA LEU A 202 -2.26 -11.88 -11.09
C LEU A 202 -2.61 -13.31 -10.71
N LEU A 203 -3.15 -13.50 -9.50
CA LEU A 203 -3.80 -14.71 -9.05
C LEU A 203 -5.29 -14.43 -8.84
N ALA A 204 -6.14 -15.40 -9.12
CA ALA A 204 -7.57 -15.34 -8.80
C ALA A 204 -7.97 -16.55 -7.98
N TRP A 205 -8.88 -16.34 -7.04
CA TRP A 205 -9.47 -17.40 -6.24
C TRP A 205 -11.00 -17.37 -6.35
N HIS A 206 -11.57 -18.55 -6.45
CA HIS A 206 -12.99 -18.77 -6.23
C HIS A 206 -13.19 -20.12 -5.54
N ALA A 207 -14.22 -20.24 -4.69
CA ALA A 207 -14.43 -21.44 -3.88
C ALA A 207 -14.59 -22.74 -4.70
N SER A 208 -15.05 -22.64 -5.95
CA SER A 208 -15.20 -23.79 -6.87
C SER A 208 -13.92 -24.16 -7.63
N GLU A 209 -12.94 -23.25 -7.71
CA GLU A 209 -11.77 -23.40 -8.58
C GLU A 209 -10.45 -23.45 -7.80
N GLY A 210 -10.46 -22.94 -6.55
CA GLY A 210 -9.23 -22.68 -5.77
C GLY A 210 -8.44 -21.48 -6.28
N LEU A 211 -7.24 -21.30 -5.74
CA LEU A 211 -6.34 -20.22 -6.15
C LEU A 211 -5.58 -20.63 -7.42
N ARG A 212 -5.64 -19.78 -8.45
CA ARG A 212 -4.98 -20.03 -9.74
C ARG A 212 -4.36 -18.77 -10.32
N ARG A 213 -3.28 -18.94 -11.08
CA ARG A 213 -2.68 -17.86 -11.87
C ARG A 213 -3.57 -17.50 -13.05
N LEU A 214 -3.72 -16.19 -13.30
CA LEU A 214 -4.40 -15.69 -14.48
C LEU A 214 -3.42 -15.71 -15.68
N PRO A 215 -3.82 -16.27 -16.86
CA PRO A 215 -3.00 -16.25 -18.06
C PRO A 215 -2.66 -14.83 -18.53
N ASP A 216 -1.54 -14.66 -19.21
CA ASP A 216 -1.12 -13.39 -19.83
C ASP A 216 -1.22 -12.14 -18.90
N SER A 217 -1.02 -12.36 -17.60
CA SER A 217 -1.12 -11.32 -16.56
C SER A 217 0.24 -10.86 -16.02
N GLU A 218 1.35 -11.31 -16.64
CA GLU A 218 2.69 -10.92 -16.23
C GLU A 218 2.89 -9.41 -16.38
N ALA A 219 3.41 -8.78 -15.31
CA ALA A 219 3.59 -7.35 -15.24
C ALA A 219 4.80 -6.95 -14.38
N PRO A 220 5.32 -5.72 -14.59
CA PRO A 220 6.33 -5.14 -13.71
C PRO A 220 5.75 -4.91 -12.31
N ALA A 221 6.18 -5.68 -11.33
CA ALA A 221 5.80 -5.62 -9.93
C ALA A 221 4.33 -5.16 -9.73
N PRO A 222 3.35 -6.00 -10.12
CA PRO A 222 1.94 -5.65 -9.97
C PRO A 222 1.65 -5.37 -8.49
N ASN A 223 1.06 -4.19 -8.24
CA ASN A 223 0.87 -3.62 -6.93
C ASN A 223 -0.65 -3.46 -6.66
N GLY A 224 -1.15 -2.28 -6.39
CA GLY A 224 -2.56 -2.02 -6.13
C GLY A 224 -3.50 -2.57 -7.19
N ILE A 225 -4.67 -3.06 -6.79
CA ILE A 225 -5.62 -3.73 -7.68
C ILE A 225 -7.06 -3.34 -7.38
N GLN A 226 -7.87 -3.21 -8.43
CA GLN A 226 -9.31 -3.02 -8.32
C GLN A 226 -10.05 -3.85 -9.36
N VAL A 227 -11.23 -4.35 -8.99
CA VAL A 227 -12.16 -5.06 -9.89
C VAL A 227 -13.32 -4.12 -10.22
N SER A 228 -13.76 -4.10 -11.47
CA SER A 228 -14.96 -3.35 -11.88
C SER A 228 -16.22 -3.91 -11.24
N GLN A 229 -17.24 -3.07 -11.07
CA GLN A 229 -18.49 -3.45 -10.43
C GLN A 229 -19.20 -4.63 -11.11
N ASP A 230 -19.04 -4.79 -12.42
CA ASP A 230 -19.58 -5.92 -13.21
C ASP A 230 -18.72 -7.20 -13.11
N GLY A 231 -17.56 -7.13 -12.45
CA GLY A 231 -16.65 -8.25 -12.28
C GLY A 231 -15.89 -8.68 -13.53
N GLN A 232 -15.90 -7.88 -14.61
CA GLN A 232 -15.28 -8.28 -15.87
C GLN A 232 -13.87 -7.71 -16.05
N SER A 233 -13.60 -6.56 -15.48
CA SER A 233 -12.35 -5.84 -15.63
C SER A 233 -11.55 -5.79 -14.32
N VAL A 234 -10.26 -6.03 -14.44
CA VAL A 234 -9.27 -5.83 -13.36
C VAL A 234 -8.35 -4.69 -13.75
N TRP A 235 -8.23 -3.71 -12.88
CA TRP A 235 -7.28 -2.61 -13.02
C TRP A 235 -6.20 -2.75 -11.96
N PHE A 236 -4.94 -2.72 -12.37
CA PHE A 236 -3.84 -2.88 -11.42
C PHE A 236 -2.65 -1.98 -11.76
N ALA A 237 -1.91 -1.57 -10.75
CA ALA A 237 -0.70 -0.80 -10.90
C ALA A 237 0.45 -1.70 -11.36
N ALA A 238 1.09 -1.35 -12.49
CA ALA A 238 2.39 -1.87 -12.88
C ALA A 238 3.44 -0.90 -12.36
N TRP A 239 3.84 -1.10 -11.10
CA TRP A 239 4.49 -0.11 -10.26
C TRP A 239 5.72 0.56 -10.87
N PRO A 240 6.84 -0.15 -11.17
CA PRO A 240 8.00 0.50 -11.80
C PRO A 240 7.77 0.82 -13.27
N GLY A 241 6.74 0.23 -13.90
CA GLY A 241 6.31 0.53 -15.25
C GLY A 241 5.52 1.83 -15.37
N SER A 242 5.33 2.56 -14.27
CA SER A 242 4.66 3.88 -14.19
C SER A 242 3.31 3.90 -14.91
N GLY A 243 2.47 2.88 -14.69
CA GLY A 243 1.18 2.81 -15.37
C GLY A 243 0.14 1.94 -14.67
N ILE A 244 -1.11 2.13 -15.09
CA ILE A 244 -2.24 1.30 -14.70
C ILE A 244 -2.59 0.40 -15.88
N TRP A 245 -2.65 -0.90 -15.64
CA TRP A 245 -2.96 -1.89 -16.64
C TRP A 245 -4.39 -2.40 -16.46
N HIS A 246 -5.06 -2.61 -17.58
CA HIS A 246 -6.40 -3.19 -17.63
C HIS A 246 -6.31 -4.64 -18.11
N TYR A 247 -6.81 -5.57 -17.30
CA TYR A 247 -6.93 -6.99 -17.63
C TYR A 247 -8.41 -7.37 -17.72
N ASP A 248 -8.79 -8.06 -18.77
CA ASP A 248 -10.15 -8.57 -18.99
C ASP A 248 -10.23 -10.03 -18.51
N LEU A 249 -11.08 -10.31 -17.52
CA LEU A 249 -11.21 -11.63 -16.91
C LEU A 249 -11.85 -12.66 -17.87
N GLN A 250 -12.69 -12.22 -18.78
CA GLN A 250 -13.33 -13.11 -19.75
C GLN A 250 -12.36 -13.47 -20.89
N GLN A 251 -11.64 -12.45 -21.43
CA GLN A 251 -10.65 -12.67 -22.50
C GLN A 251 -9.31 -13.18 -21.97
N GLN A 252 -9.09 -13.14 -20.65
CA GLN A 252 -7.89 -13.59 -19.95
C GLN A 252 -6.59 -12.96 -20.49
N LYS A 253 -6.60 -11.64 -20.72
CA LYS A 253 -5.42 -10.91 -21.21
C LYS A 253 -5.44 -9.44 -20.84
N VAL A 254 -4.28 -8.80 -20.90
CA VAL A 254 -4.13 -7.34 -20.77
C VAL A 254 -4.68 -6.67 -22.03
N MET A 255 -5.65 -5.76 -21.85
CA MET A 255 -6.34 -5.04 -22.91
C MET A 255 -5.75 -3.68 -23.21
N SER A 256 -5.32 -2.96 -22.16
CA SER A 256 -4.80 -1.61 -22.31
C SER A 256 -3.87 -1.25 -21.15
N LYS A 257 -3.09 -0.17 -21.35
CA LYS A 257 -2.15 0.38 -20.37
C LYS A 257 -2.27 1.89 -20.39
N ILE A 258 -2.51 2.49 -19.22
CA ILE A 258 -2.55 3.94 -19.03
C ILE A 258 -1.21 4.33 -18.43
N VAL A 259 -0.41 5.11 -19.18
CA VAL A 259 0.90 5.56 -18.71
C VAL A 259 0.74 6.79 -17.83
N LEU A 260 1.38 6.77 -16.66
CA LEU A 260 1.44 7.87 -15.71
C LEU A 260 2.88 8.41 -15.62
N GLY A 261 3.04 9.64 -15.22
CA GLY A 261 4.35 10.26 -15.03
C GLY A 261 4.99 9.99 -13.66
N PHE A 262 4.59 8.90 -12.99
CA PHE A 262 5.04 8.49 -11.67
C PHE A 262 4.78 6.99 -11.46
N MET A 263 5.31 6.41 -10.40
CA MET A 263 5.07 5.01 -10.03
C MET A 263 3.81 4.94 -9.15
N PRO A 264 2.67 4.48 -9.70
CA PRO A 264 1.43 4.32 -8.93
C PRO A 264 1.55 3.12 -8.00
N ASP A 265 1.00 3.22 -6.79
CA ASP A 265 1.01 2.16 -5.80
C ASP A 265 -0.39 1.54 -5.68
N ASN A 266 -1.17 1.76 -4.61
CA ASN A 266 -2.51 1.22 -4.47
C ASN A 266 -3.56 1.98 -5.30
N LEU A 267 -4.69 1.31 -5.57
CA LEU A 267 -5.83 1.83 -6.32
C LEU A 267 -7.09 1.81 -5.46
N THR A 268 -7.94 2.82 -5.58
CA THR A 268 -9.30 2.80 -5.04
C THR A 268 -10.30 3.34 -6.06
N TRP A 269 -11.56 2.91 -5.98
CA TRP A 269 -12.63 3.50 -6.78
C TRP A 269 -13.18 4.77 -6.13
N THR A 270 -13.43 5.77 -6.94
CA THR A 270 -14.25 6.92 -6.55
C THR A 270 -15.74 6.62 -6.73
N THR A 271 -16.59 7.43 -6.09
CA THR A 271 -18.04 7.27 -6.16
C THR A 271 -18.62 7.47 -7.57
N ASP A 272 -17.89 8.14 -8.47
CA ASP A 272 -18.25 8.38 -9.87
C ASP A 272 -17.58 7.41 -10.86
N GLY A 273 -16.94 6.36 -10.36
CA GLY A 273 -16.34 5.28 -11.15
C GLY A 273 -15.03 5.67 -11.84
N GLN A 274 -14.26 6.58 -11.24
CA GLN A 274 -12.87 6.82 -11.58
C GLN A 274 -11.96 6.05 -10.61
N LEU A 275 -10.68 5.92 -10.94
CA LEU A 275 -9.68 5.34 -10.08
C LEU A 275 -8.85 6.45 -9.43
N LEU A 276 -8.62 6.33 -8.12
CA LEU A 276 -7.62 7.09 -7.40
C LEU A 276 -6.38 6.25 -7.18
N THR A 277 -5.21 6.90 -7.24
CA THR A 277 -3.94 6.30 -6.87
C THR A 277 -3.03 7.35 -6.25
N ALA A 278 -2.11 6.90 -5.42
CA ALA A 278 -0.97 7.69 -4.99
C ALA A 278 0.32 6.95 -5.32
N GLY A 279 1.45 7.63 -5.24
CA GLY A 279 2.73 7.00 -5.50
C GLY A 279 3.91 7.94 -5.41
N VAL A 280 5.08 7.39 -5.74
CA VAL A 280 6.37 8.08 -5.73
C VAL A 280 6.79 8.49 -7.14
N PRO A 281 7.62 9.53 -7.31
CA PRO A 281 7.88 10.08 -8.63
C PRO A 281 8.61 9.12 -9.58
N ASP A 282 9.57 8.33 -9.07
CA ASP A 282 10.41 7.47 -9.88
C ASP A 282 11.12 6.36 -9.09
N ALA A 283 11.59 5.35 -9.83
CA ALA A 283 12.28 4.18 -9.30
C ALA A 283 13.63 4.52 -8.61
N GLN A 284 14.34 5.57 -9.04
CA GLN A 284 15.61 5.96 -8.45
C GLN A 284 15.40 6.52 -7.04
N THR A 285 14.39 7.37 -6.87
CA THR A 285 14.00 7.92 -5.56
C THR A 285 13.59 6.80 -4.63
N PHE A 286 12.71 5.88 -5.07
CA PHE A 286 12.32 4.74 -4.26
C PHE A 286 13.53 3.89 -3.85
N ARG A 287 14.38 3.50 -4.80
CA ARG A 287 15.58 2.70 -4.54
C ARG A 287 16.51 3.34 -3.52
N ARG A 288 16.78 4.64 -3.66
CA ARG A 288 17.58 5.41 -2.70
C ARG A 288 17.01 5.31 -1.29
N CYS A 289 15.70 5.51 -1.15
CA CYS A 289 15.01 5.48 0.13
C CYS A 289 15.01 4.07 0.73
N PHE A 290 14.68 3.06 -0.05
CA PHE A 290 14.66 1.67 0.39
C PHE A 290 16.04 1.22 0.90
N LEU A 291 17.11 1.48 0.13
CA LEU A 291 18.48 1.07 0.50
C LEU A 291 19.06 1.90 1.67
N SER A 292 18.53 3.06 1.96
CA SER A 292 18.96 3.88 3.10
C SER A 292 18.40 3.40 4.44
N HIS A 293 17.33 2.60 4.43
CA HIS A 293 16.55 2.23 5.61
C HIS A 293 16.14 3.45 6.46
N ASN A 294 15.99 4.62 5.82
CA ASN A 294 15.60 5.84 6.49
C ASN A 294 14.08 5.99 6.42
N GLU A 295 13.42 5.90 7.57
CA GLU A 295 11.95 6.03 7.70
C GLU A 295 11.44 7.36 7.12
N PHE A 296 12.22 8.41 7.23
CA PHE A 296 11.90 9.75 6.76
C PHE A 296 12.72 10.12 5.51
N CYS A 297 12.92 9.16 4.61
CA CYS A 297 13.62 9.44 3.35
C CYS A 297 12.78 10.37 2.47
N PRO A 298 13.30 11.54 2.10
CA PRO A 298 12.56 12.51 1.31
C PRO A 298 12.17 11.96 -0.08
N SER A 299 10.88 11.98 -0.38
CA SER A 299 10.32 11.73 -1.71
C SER A 299 9.16 12.69 -1.96
N ALA A 300 8.95 13.08 -3.20
CA ALA A 300 7.74 13.81 -3.56
C ALA A 300 6.54 12.87 -3.54
N THR A 301 5.36 13.43 -3.31
CA THR A 301 4.08 12.71 -3.28
C THR A 301 3.29 13.08 -4.51
N VAL A 302 2.78 12.09 -5.23
CA VAL A 302 1.86 12.29 -6.36
C VAL A 302 0.55 11.59 -6.06
N VAL A 303 -0.56 12.29 -6.28
CA VAL A 303 -1.93 11.75 -6.20
C VAL A 303 -2.63 12.04 -7.52
N ALA A 304 -3.24 11.03 -8.14
CA ALA A 304 -3.89 11.18 -9.42
C ALA A 304 -5.27 10.50 -9.46
N LEU A 305 -6.16 11.12 -10.21
CA LEU A 305 -7.45 10.60 -10.62
C LEU A 305 -7.36 10.12 -12.07
N ILE A 306 -7.89 8.93 -12.35
CA ILE A 306 -7.80 8.27 -13.65
C ILE A 306 -9.21 7.89 -14.10
N ASP A 307 -9.60 8.31 -15.30
CA ASP A 307 -10.81 7.81 -15.93
C ASP A 307 -10.51 6.54 -16.76
N PRO A 308 -10.89 5.36 -16.28
CA PRO A 308 -10.58 4.10 -16.95
C PRO A 308 -11.33 3.93 -18.28
N ARG A 309 -12.40 4.69 -18.51
CA ARG A 309 -13.23 4.61 -19.74
C ARG A 309 -12.53 5.20 -20.95
N ASN A 310 -11.69 6.20 -20.74
CA ASN A 310 -11.00 6.92 -21.83
C ASN A 310 -9.47 6.98 -21.65
N GLY A 311 -8.94 6.46 -20.54
CA GLY A 311 -7.52 6.40 -20.25
C GLY A 311 -6.88 7.76 -19.89
N THR A 312 -7.68 8.77 -19.57
CA THR A 312 -7.15 10.09 -19.14
C THR A 312 -6.82 10.10 -17.66
N SER A 313 -5.81 10.87 -17.27
CA SER A 313 -5.43 11.07 -15.88
C SER A 313 -5.28 12.55 -15.56
N ARG A 314 -5.54 12.90 -14.29
CA ARG A 314 -5.38 14.25 -13.75
C ARG A 314 -4.72 14.19 -12.38
N GLU A 315 -3.61 14.87 -12.21
CA GLU A 315 -3.01 15.01 -10.87
C GLU A 315 -3.91 15.87 -9.98
N LEU A 316 -4.16 15.38 -8.78
CA LEU A 316 -4.84 16.11 -7.70
C LEU A 316 -3.82 16.82 -6.80
N LEU A 317 -2.66 16.20 -6.62
CA LEU A 317 -1.57 16.73 -5.82
C LEU A 317 -0.23 16.28 -6.40
N ARG A 318 0.72 17.22 -6.46
CA ARG A 318 2.14 16.93 -6.54
C ARG A 318 2.84 17.76 -5.47
N ALA A 319 3.02 17.13 -4.30
CA ALA A 319 3.67 17.79 -3.17
C ALA A 319 5.18 17.60 -3.21
N GLN A 320 5.89 18.57 -2.63
CA GLN A 320 7.35 18.53 -2.47
C GLN A 320 7.79 17.39 -1.56
N GLU A 321 9.07 17.08 -1.57
CA GLU A 321 9.69 16.11 -0.68
C GLU A 321 9.34 16.39 0.79
N GLY A 322 9.00 15.33 1.53
CA GLY A 322 8.67 15.37 2.95
C GLY A 322 7.19 15.62 3.29
N ALA A 323 6.29 15.77 2.31
CA ALA A 323 4.85 15.74 2.57
C ALA A 323 4.43 14.37 3.11
N LEU A 324 4.80 13.30 2.38
CA LEU A 324 4.78 11.91 2.82
C LEU A 324 6.13 11.24 2.57
N TYR A 325 6.29 10.05 3.11
CA TYR A 325 7.49 9.22 2.95
C TYR A 325 7.11 7.91 2.25
N GLY A 326 6.98 8.00 0.92
CA GLY A 326 6.49 6.90 0.10
C GLY A 326 4.96 6.81 0.10
N ALA A 327 4.33 7.70 -0.68
CA ALA A 327 2.88 7.65 -0.88
C ALA A 327 2.48 6.32 -1.50
N SER A 328 1.44 5.68 -0.96
CA SER A 328 0.98 4.35 -1.38
C SER A 328 -0.47 4.31 -1.82
N THR A 329 -1.38 4.94 -1.10
CA THR A 329 -2.81 4.84 -1.39
C THR A 329 -3.48 6.21 -1.36
N ALA A 330 -4.62 6.34 -2.06
CA ALA A 330 -5.50 7.49 -1.98
C ALA A 330 -6.96 7.02 -1.95
N LEU A 331 -7.76 7.52 -1.01
CA LEU A 331 -9.14 7.12 -0.80
C LEU A 331 -10.07 8.33 -0.72
N GLN A 332 -11.15 8.32 -1.48
CA GLN A 332 -12.19 9.35 -1.42
C GLN A 332 -13.10 9.15 -0.20
N VAL A 333 -13.32 10.24 0.57
CA VAL A 333 -14.33 10.31 1.64
C VAL A 333 -15.15 11.58 1.46
N GLY A 334 -16.34 11.46 0.90
CA GLY A 334 -17.11 12.61 0.48
C GLY A 334 -16.41 13.39 -0.63
N ARG A 335 -16.01 14.64 -0.37
CA ARG A 335 -15.21 15.46 -1.29
C ARG A 335 -13.72 15.45 -0.99
N ASP A 336 -13.35 14.92 0.15
CA ASP A 336 -11.98 14.85 0.63
C ASP A 336 -11.26 13.60 0.08
N VAL A 337 -9.93 13.67 0.01
CA VAL A 337 -9.09 12.52 -0.30
C VAL A 337 -8.08 12.31 0.84
N PHE A 338 -8.07 11.12 1.39
CA PHE A 338 -7.05 10.67 2.33
C PHE A 338 -5.94 9.95 1.58
N VAL A 339 -4.69 10.24 1.92
CA VAL A 339 -3.51 9.68 1.24
C VAL A 339 -2.63 8.98 2.26
N GLY A 340 -2.41 7.68 2.07
CA GLY A 340 -1.56 6.85 2.90
C GLY A 340 -0.11 6.79 2.40
N ALA A 341 0.72 6.10 3.15
CA ALA A 341 2.15 5.93 2.86
C ALA A 341 2.67 4.60 3.41
N PHE A 342 3.72 4.04 2.78
CA PHE A 342 4.38 2.84 3.28
C PHE A 342 5.52 3.12 4.27
N ALA A 343 5.88 4.39 4.52
CA ALA A 343 6.91 4.80 5.47
C ALA A 343 6.53 6.13 6.16
N GLY A 344 7.25 6.47 7.24
CA GLY A 344 7.04 7.69 8.00
C GLY A 344 6.04 7.55 9.13
N ASP A 345 5.43 8.68 9.51
CA ASP A 345 4.62 8.80 10.71
C ASP A 345 3.24 9.45 10.47
N ARG A 346 2.79 9.53 9.19
CA ARG A 346 1.63 10.35 8.83
C ARG A 346 0.91 9.89 7.58
N MET A 347 -0.31 10.39 7.44
CA MET A 347 -1.09 10.44 6.21
C MET A 347 -1.42 11.89 5.85
N LEU A 348 -1.95 12.14 4.65
CA LEU A 348 -2.45 13.47 4.26
C LEU A 348 -3.97 13.46 4.11
N LEU A 349 -4.57 14.60 4.38
CA LEU A 349 -5.93 14.96 3.99
C LEU A 349 -5.85 16.05 2.92
N LEU A 350 -6.43 15.81 1.75
CA LEU A 350 -6.64 16.78 0.70
C LEU A 350 -8.10 17.24 0.78
N PRO A 351 -8.39 18.41 1.33
CA PRO A 351 -9.77 18.87 1.47
C PRO A 351 -10.35 19.27 0.12
N ASP A 352 -11.62 18.94 -0.12
CA ASP A 352 -12.38 19.30 -1.34
C ASP A 352 -11.68 18.94 -2.66
N ALA A 353 -10.85 17.87 -2.67
CA ALA A 353 -10.04 17.49 -3.83
C ALA A 353 -10.87 16.91 -4.98
N ILE A 354 -12.04 16.35 -4.67
CA ILE A 354 -13.01 15.82 -5.65
C ILE A 354 -14.27 16.67 -5.58
N PRO A 355 -14.67 17.36 -6.69
CA PRO A 355 -15.91 18.11 -6.74
C PRO A 355 -17.12 17.21 -6.49
N SER A 356 -18.17 17.74 -5.83
CA SER A 356 -19.48 17.08 -5.85
C SER A 356 -20.03 17.09 -7.27
N LEU A 357 -20.60 15.98 -7.69
CA LEU A 357 -21.36 15.87 -8.94
C LEU A 357 -22.55 16.81 -8.95
#